data_e7e2d553c53e7910830c8341fdda823c
#
_entry.id   e7e2d553c53e7910830c8341fdda823c
#
_cell.length_a   1.000
_cell.length_b   1.000
_cell.length_c   1.000
_cell.angle_alpha   90.00
_cell.angle_beta   90.00
_cell.angle_gamma   90.00
#
_symmetry.space_group_name_H-M   'P 1'
#
loop_
_entity.id
_entity.type
_entity.pdbx_description
1 polymer ?
#
loop_
_entity_poly.entity_id
_entity_poly.type
_entity_poly.pdbx_seq_one_letter_code
_entity_poly.pdbx_strand_id
1 'polypeptide(L)'
;IHHLQVARVTNLSRAIDWLKEQGIWVAGAAGESQTRWFEFDFTLPVTIVLGSEGSGLRANIRKKCDALLSLPMLGRVKSLNVGAAAAVFFYEVVRQRLLNSQKK
;
A
#
# COMPACT_ATOMS: atom_id res chain seq x y z
N ILE A 1 -5.19 -5.70 -17.71
CA ILE A 1 -4.21 -4.63 -17.87
C ILE A 1 -3.90 -4.01 -16.54
N HIS A 2 -2.65 -3.88 -16.29
CA HIS A 2 -2.17 -3.39 -15.01
C HIS A 2 -1.70 -1.96 -15.15
N HIS A 3 -2.49 -1.04 -14.64
CA HIS A 3 -2.10 0.35 -14.59
C HIS A 3 -1.70 0.71 -13.17
N LEU A 4 -0.50 1.24 -13.03
CA LEU A 4 -0.11 1.86 -11.79
C LEU A 4 -0.24 3.36 -11.97
N GLN A 5 -1.15 3.94 -11.23
CA GLN A 5 -1.32 5.39 -11.24
C GLN A 5 -0.81 5.95 -9.92
N VAL A 6 0.02 6.97 -10.03
CA VAL A 6 0.53 7.69 -8.87
C VAL A 6 -0.10 9.07 -8.88
N ALA A 7 -0.76 9.41 -7.79
CA ALA A 7 -1.44 10.69 -7.68
C ALA A 7 -1.13 11.34 -6.34
N ARG A 8 -1.03 12.66 -6.35
CA ARG A 8 -1.00 13.45 -5.13
C ARG A 8 -2.42 13.90 -4.83
N VAL A 9 -2.82 13.74 -3.59
CA VAL A 9 -4.17 14.05 -3.16
C VAL A 9 -4.11 15.05 -2.01
N THR A 10 -4.77 16.20 -2.18
CA THR A 10 -4.77 17.23 -1.15
C THR A 10 -5.61 16.82 0.07
N ASN A 11 -6.67 16.03 -0.14
CA ASN A 11 -7.47 15.53 0.96
C ASN A 11 -7.50 14.01 0.89
N LEU A 12 -6.50 13.41 1.49
CA LEU A 12 -6.33 11.96 1.47
C LEU A 12 -7.46 11.23 2.19
N SER A 13 -7.91 11.78 3.31
CA SER A 13 -9.00 11.18 4.09
C SER A 13 -10.27 11.02 3.26
N ARG A 14 -10.63 12.06 2.52
CA ARG A 14 -11.82 12.03 1.67
C ARG A 14 -11.64 11.07 0.50
N ALA A 15 -10.45 11.04 -0.07
CA ALA A 15 -10.14 10.13 -1.16
C ALA A 15 -10.29 8.67 -0.72
N ILE A 16 -9.82 8.34 0.47
CA ILE A 16 -9.94 6.99 1.02
C ILE A 16 -11.42 6.62 1.20
N ASP A 17 -12.23 7.53 1.73
CA ASP A 17 -13.65 7.27 1.91
C ASP A 17 -14.31 6.96 0.57
N TRP A 18 -14.00 7.75 -0.46
CA TRP A 18 -14.55 7.53 -1.79
C TRP A 18 -14.12 6.17 -2.37
N LEU A 19 -12.85 5.81 -2.21
CA LEU A 19 -12.34 4.53 -2.70
C LEU A 19 -13.05 3.35 -2.04
N LYS A 20 -13.26 3.44 -0.73
CA LYS A 20 -13.94 2.37 -0.01
C LYS A 20 -15.40 2.24 -0.45
N GLU A 21 -16.05 3.34 -0.77
CA GLU A 21 -17.41 3.30 -1.32
C GLU A 21 -17.45 2.59 -2.67
N GLN A 22 -16.36 2.63 -3.43
CA GLN A 22 -16.26 1.95 -4.71
C GLN A 22 -15.89 0.47 -4.58
N GLY A 23 -15.76 -0.04 -3.38
CA GLY A 23 -15.38 -1.42 -3.15
C GLY A 23 -13.88 -1.67 -3.32
N ILE A 24 -13.06 -0.64 -3.26
CA ILE A 24 -11.62 -0.75 -3.39
C ILE A 24 -10.99 -0.84 -2.00
N TRP A 25 -10.16 -1.85 -1.79
CA TRP A 25 -9.45 -2.01 -0.54
C TRP A 25 -8.35 -0.96 -0.42
N VAL A 26 -8.11 -0.50 0.80
CA VAL A 26 -7.07 0.50 1.06
C VAL A 26 -6.05 -0.09 2.01
N ALA A 27 -4.82 -0.22 1.53
CA ALA A 27 -3.69 -0.73 2.31
C ALA A 27 -2.70 0.41 2.54
N GLY A 28 -2.34 0.63 3.79
CA GLY A 28 -1.38 1.67 4.16
C GLY A 28 -0.04 1.08 4.54
N ALA A 29 1.03 1.77 4.18
CA ALA A 29 2.38 1.36 4.57
C ALA A 29 2.66 1.87 5.99
N ALA A 30 2.96 0.96 6.91
CA ALA A 30 3.25 1.30 8.31
C ALA A 30 4.33 0.37 8.84
N GLY A 31 5.48 0.94 9.15
CA GLY A 31 6.66 0.14 9.54
C GLY A 31 6.48 -0.71 10.78
N GLU A 32 5.58 -0.29 11.68
CA GLU A 32 5.33 -1.02 12.92
C GLU A 32 4.26 -2.10 12.80
N SER A 33 3.64 -2.25 11.63
CA SER A 33 2.63 -3.29 11.44
C SER A 33 3.25 -4.67 11.50
N GLN A 34 2.52 -5.62 12.05
CA GLN A 34 2.93 -7.02 12.08
C GLN A 34 2.63 -7.73 10.78
N THR A 35 1.70 -7.22 10.00
CA THR A 35 1.40 -7.79 8.68
C THR A 35 2.40 -7.25 7.67
N ARG A 36 3.04 -8.15 6.97
CA ARG A 36 4.10 -7.77 6.02
C ARG A 36 3.51 -7.49 4.64
N TRP A 37 4.27 -6.75 3.82
CA TRP A 37 3.81 -6.29 2.51
C TRP A 37 3.35 -7.45 1.60
N PHE A 38 3.87 -8.64 1.77
CA PHE A 38 3.54 -9.78 0.91
C PHE A 38 2.37 -10.62 1.43
N GLU A 39 1.85 -10.30 2.62
CA GLU A 39 0.80 -11.10 3.24
C GLU A 39 -0.62 -10.64 2.88
N PHE A 40 -0.74 -9.51 2.20
CA PHE A 40 -2.04 -9.01 1.77
C PHE A 40 -2.40 -9.59 0.39
N ASP A 41 -3.68 -9.81 0.14
CA ASP A 41 -4.15 -10.34 -1.15
C ASP A 41 -4.28 -9.20 -2.16
N PHE A 42 -3.24 -9.01 -2.95
CA PHE A 42 -3.21 -7.98 -3.99
C PHE A 42 -3.90 -8.40 -5.29
N THR A 43 -4.57 -9.54 -5.32
CA THR A 43 -5.42 -9.89 -6.47
C THR A 43 -6.73 -9.14 -6.41
N LEU A 44 -7.07 -8.56 -5.26
CA LEU A 44 -8.24 -7.72 -5.08
C LEU A 44 -7.97 -6.30 -5.58
N PRO A 45 -9.01 -5.55 -5.95
CA PRO A 45 -8.83 -4.13 -6.24
C PRO A 45 -8.30 -3.41 -5.00
N VAL A 46 -7.16 -2.77 -5.10
CA VAL A 46 -6.48 -2.20 -3.94
C VAL A 46 -5.81 -0.88 -4.28
N THR A 47 -5.87 0.05 -3.34
CA THR A 47 -5.11 1.28 -3.37
C THR A 47 -4.10 1.23 -2.25
N ILE A 48 -2.86 1.56 -2.54
CA ILE A 48 -1.79 1.57 -1.55
C ILE A 48 -1.49 3.02 -1.17
N VAL A 49 -1.54 3.31 0.12
CA VAL A 49 -1.31 4.65 0.65
C VAL A 49 0.06 4.68 1.30
N LEU A 50 0.88 5.62 0.85
CA LEU A 50 2.23 5.80 1.36
C LEU A 50 2.31 7.12 2.12
N GLY A 51 2.97 7.08 3.27
CA GLY A 51 3.19 8.27 4.06
C GLY A 51 4.43 9.03 3.60
N SER A 52 4.60 10.24 4.11
CA SER A 52 5.78 11.02 3.83
C SER A 52 7.00 10.43 4.54
N GLU A 53 8.18 10.71 3.99
CA GLU A 53 9.43 10.26 4.60
C GLU A 53 9.57 10.83 6.00
N GLY A 54 9.97 9.95 6.92
CA GLY A 54 10.24 10.31 8.30
C GLY A 54 9.04 10.31 9.22
N SER A 55 7.86 10.71 8.75
CA SER A 55 6.67 10.78 9.61
C SER A 55 5.66 9.67 9.36
N GLY A 56 5.71 9.03 8.19
CA GLY A 56 4.76 7.97 7.88
C GLY A 56 3.32 8.48 7.72
N LEU A 57 2.38 7.60 7.98
CA LEU A 57 0.96 7.93 7.86
C LEU A 57 0.44 8.56 9.15
N ARG A 58 -0.42 9.57 8.99
CA ARG A 58 -1.07 10.18 10.14
C ARG A 58 -2.09 9.22 10.75
N ALA A 59 -2.38 9.40 12.04
CA ALA A 59 -3.26 8.51 12.78
C ALA A 59 -4.65 8.38 12.16
N ASN A 60 -5.24 9.48 11.70
CA ASN A 60 -6.56 9.45 11.10
C ASN A 60 -6.59 8.66 9.78
N ILE A 61 -5.50 8.71 9.03
CA ILE A 61 -5.39 7.94 7.77
C ILE A 61 -5.21 6.46 8.09
N ARG A 62 -4.37 6.13 9.08
CA ARG A 62 -4.14 4.75 9.48
C ARG A 62 -5.43 4.06 9.90
N LYS A 63 -6.28 4.78 10.61
CA LYS A 63 -7.57 4.21 11.06
C LYS A 63 -8.50 3.90 9.90
N LYS A 64 -8.38 4.61 8.80
CA LYS A 64 -9.24 4.40 7.64
C LYS A 64 -8.75 3.29 6.72
N CYS A 65 -7.49 2.89 6.83
CA CYS A 65 -6.96 1.80 6.02
C CYS A 65 -7.57 0.48 6.42
N ASP A 66 -7.88 -0.35 5.44
CA ASP A 66 -8.38 -1.70 5.69
C ASP A 66 -7.28 -2.60 6.20
N ALA A 67 -6.05 -2.34 5.82
CA ALA A 67 -4.89 -3.07 6.28
C ALA A 67 -3.69 -2.14 6.38
N LEU A 68 -2.80 -2.45 7.32
CA LEU A 68 -1.52 -1.76 7.44
C LEU A 68 -0.44 -2.80 7.20
N LEU A 69 0.48 -2.47 6.31
CA LEU A 69 1.50 -3.42 5.85
C LEU A 69 2.89 -2.87 6.09
N SER A 70 3.77 -3.70 6.63
CA SER A 70 5.15 -3.31 6.88
C SER A 70 6.04 -3.68 5.70
N LEU A 71 7.03 -2.84 5.45
CA LEU A 71 8.07 -3.09 4.46
C LEU A 71 9.38 -3.45 5.17
N PRO A 72 10.28 -4.13 4.48
CA PRO A 72 11.54 -4.49 5.11
C PRO A 72 12.38 -3.26 5.45
N MET A 73 13.03 -3.31 6.59
CA MET A 73 13.98 -2.30 7.03
C MET A 73 15.36 -2.92 6.95
N LEU A 74 16.24 -2.32 6.18
CA LEU A 74 17.58 -2.87 5.96
C LEU A 74 18.64 -1.99 6.60
N GLY A 75 19.43 -2.59 7.48
CA GLY A 75 20.54 -1.92 8.11
C GLY A 75 20.11 -0.72 8.95
N ARG A 76 20.76 0.42 8.71
CA ARG A 76 20.50 1.64 9.47
C ARG A 76 19.39 2.48 8.88
N VAL A 77 18.83 2.07 7.76
CA VAL A 77 17.76 2.80 7.11
C VAL A 77 16.48 2.55 7.90
N LYS A 78 15.92 3.61 8.47
CA LYS A 78 14.72 3.49 9.29
C LYS A 78 13.45 3.37 8.48
N SER A 79 13.47 3.82 7.25
CA SER A 79 12.34 3.71 6.35
C SER A 79 12.83 3.76 4.92
N LEU A 80 12.09 3.10 4.03
CA LEU A 80 12.35 3.24 2.60
C LEU A 80 11.75 4.57 2.14
N ASN A 81 12.39 5.20 1.14
CA ASN A 81 11.78 6.38 0.54
C ASN A 81 10.53 5.96 -0.24
N VAL A 82 9.68 6.94 -0.54
CA VAL A 82 8.39 6.70 -1.17
C VAL A 82 8.53 5.97 -2.50
N GLY A 83 9.53 6.33 -3.30
CA GLY A 83 9.74 5.66 -4.59
C GLY A 83 10.10 4.21 -4.44
N ALA A 84 11.00 3.89 -3.52
CA ALA A 84 11.39 2.50 -3.27
C ALA A 84 10.22 1.70 -2.68
N ALA A 85 9.48 2.29 -1.75
CA ALA A 85 8.31 1.63 -1.18
C ALA A 85 7.27 1.33 -2.25
N ALA A 86 6.99 2.29 -3.12
CA ALA A 86 6.05 2.10 -4.21
C ALA A 86 6.48 0.96 -5.12
N ALA A 87 7.78 0.87 -5.42
CA ALA A 87 8.31 -0.19 -6.27
C ALA A 87 8.11 -1.56 -5.64
N VAL A 88 8.37 -1.69 -4.33
CA VAL A 88 8.20 -2.97 -3.64
C VAL A 88 6.74 -3.42 -3.70
N PHE A 89 5.80 -2.54 -3.40
CA PHE A 89 4.38 -2.87 -3.48
C PHE A 89 3.97 -3.22 -4.90
N PHE A 90 4.43 -2.44 -5.87
CA PHE A 90 4.07 -2.68 -7.26
C PHE A 90 4.51 -4.07 -7.71
N TYR A 91 5.76 -4.46 -7.42
CA TYR A 91 6.24 -5.78 -7.80
C TYR A 91 5.51 -6.89 -7.08
N GLU A 92 5.12 -6.67 -5.84
CA GLU A 92 4.34 -7.68 -5.11
C GLU A 92 2.94 -7.84 -5.73
N VAL A 93 2.31 -6.75 -6.13
CA VAL A 93 1.02 -6.82 -6.82
C VAL A 93 1.16 -7.63 -8.12
N VAL A 94 2.18 -7.31 -8.90
CA VAL A 94 2.44 -8.01 -10.17
C VAL A 94 2.70 -9.49 -9.91
N ARG A 95 3.54 -9.80 -8.91
CA ARG A 95 3.86 -11.18 -8.59
C ARG A 95 2.60 -12.00 -8.26
N GLN A 96 1.77 -11.47 -7.37
CA GLN A 96 0.57 -12.18 -6.96
C GLN A 96 -0.41 -12.37 -8.11
N ARG A 97 -0.57 -11.36 -8.95
CA ARG A 97 -1.50 -11.44 -10.08
C ARG A 97 -1.00 -12.39 -11.16
N LEU A 98 0.31 -12.45 -11.39
CA LEU A 98 0.87 -13.43 -12.32
C LEU A 98 0.66 -14.86 -11.82
N LEU A 99 0.91 -15.10 -10.53
CA LEU A 99 0.69 -16.44 -9.95
C LEU A 99 -0.78 -16.82 -10.01
N ASN A 100 -1.67 -15.90 -9.71
CA ASN A 100 -3.10 -16.17 -9.78
C ASN A 100 -3.54 -16.50 -11.21
N SER A 101 -3.00 -15.79 -12.18
CA SER A 101 -3.29 -16.01 -13.59
C SER A 101 -2.85 -17.41 -14.05
N GLN A 102 -1.71 -17.90 -13.52
CA GLN A 102 -1.18 -19.20 -13.88
C GLN A 102 -1.97 -20.37 -13.30
N LYS A 103 -2.76 -20.12 -12.27
CA LYS A 103 -3.55 -21.16 -11.62
C LYS A 103 -4.83 -21.50 -12.36
N LYS A 104 -5.18 -20.78 -13.39
CA LYS A 104 -6.40 -21.01 -14.14
C LYS A 104 -6.24 -22.06 -15.24
#